data_4cfa14c8a0cb7d04fffa8d4a14ae62a9
#
_entry.id   4cfa14c8a0cb7d04fffa8d4a14ae62a9
#
_cell.length_a   1.000
_cell.length_b   1.000
_cell.length_c   1.000
_cell.angle_alpha   90.00
_cell.angle_beta   90.00
_cell.angle_gamma   90.00
#
_symmetry.space_group_name_H-M   'P 1'
#
loop_
_entity.id
_entity.type
_entity.pdbx_description
1 polymer ?
#
loop_
_entity_poly.entity_id
_entity_poly.type
_entity_poly.pdbx_seq_one_letter_code
_entity_poly.pdbx_strand_id
1 'polypeptide(L)'
;PHTKEEFALARTERKKGRGYHGFVFYTGQDVRLEDDLARRDLTMNAMAVDAHGQLIDPFGGYGDILQKLLCHVGESFVEDPVRLLRLARFLARYPEFEVAGQTRVYARALVDNGEVDALVAERVWQEFHKGLLSRAPARMFHFLAQLQALERICPQLVWDEVAEQALA
;
A
#
# COMPACT_ATOMS: atom_id res chain seq x y z
N PRO A 1 27.84 4.33 18.14
CA PRO A 1 27.43 3.99 16.78
C PRO A 1 25.95 4.33 16.67
N HIS A 2 25.64 5.38 15.91
CA HIS A 2 24.25 5.77 15.70
C HIS A 2 23.72 4.99 14.51
N THR A 3 23.29 3.75 14.75
CA THR A 3 22.50 2.99 13.79
C THR A 3 21.14 3.68 13.70
N LYS A 4 20.67 3.96 12.48
CA LYS A 4 19.31 4.44 12.22
C LYS A 4 18.31 3.26 12.17
N GLU A 5 18.49 2.31 13.09
CA GLU A 5 17.61 1.15 13.19
C GLU A 5 16.34 1.56 13.94
N GLU A 6 15.20 1.26 13.32
CA GLU A 6 13.89 1.47 13.92
C GLU A 6 13.48 0.22 14.68
N PHE A 7 13.13 0.36 15.96
CA PHE A 7 12.60 -0.71 16.79
C PHE A 7 11.11 -0.48 16.98
N ALA A 8 10.31 -1.51 16.69
CA ALA A 8 8.88 -1.47 16.91
C ALA A 8 8.40 -2.80 17.51
N LEU A 9 7.41 -2.73 18.41
CA LEU A 9 6.74 -3.93 18.91
C LEU A 9 5.82 -4.49 17.84
N ALA A 10 5.72 -5.82 17.77
CA ALA A 10 4.68 -6.49 16.98
C ALA A 10 3.30 -6.05 17.49
N ARG A 11 2.37 -5.82 16.58
CA ARG A 11 1.04 -5.32 16.91
C ARG A 11 -0.04 -5.87 16.00
N THR A 12 -1.24 -5.98 16.53
CA THR A 12 -2.46 -6.17 15.74
C THR A 12 -3.22 -4.85 15.60
N GLU A 13 -4.02 -4.73 14.57
CA GLU A 13 -4.85 -3.56 14.29
C GLU A 13 -6.31 -4.03 14.09
N ARG A 14 -7.27 -3.29 14.67
CA ARG A 14 -8.69 -3.53 14.44
C ARG A 14 -9.37 -2.23 14.05
N LYS A 15 -10.07 -2.26 12.91
CA LYS A 15 -10.91 -1.14 12.47
C LYS A 15 -12.18 -1.08 13.34
N LYS A 16 -12.41 0.05 14.03
CA LYS A 16 -13.63 0.36 14.82
C LYS A 16 -14.47 1.50 14.24
N GLY A 17 -13.95 2.18 13.18
CA GLY A 17 -14.63 3.32 12.58
C GLY A 17 -14.07 3.66 11.21
N ARG A 18 -14.67 4.66 10.53
CA ARG A 18 -14.16 5.16 9.25
C ARG A 18 -12.92 6.01 9.43
N GLY A 19 -12.03 5.97 8.43
CA GLY A 19 -10.83 6.81 8.35
C GLY A 19 -9.70 6.41 9.29
N TYR A 20 -8.68 7.25 9.34
CA TYR A 20 -7.41 6.98 10.04
C TYR A 20 -7.56 6.79 11.56
N HIS A 21 -8.44 7.55 12.22
CA HIS A 21 -8.67 7.45 13.66
C HIS A 21 -9.53 6.23 14.08
N GLY A 22 -9.97 5.45 13.11
CA GLY A 22 -10.80 4.26 13.33
C GLY A 22 -10.04 2.99 13.73
N PHE A 23 -8.71 3.04 13.88
CA PHE A 23 -7.91 1.87 14.23
C PHE A 23 -7.56 1.83 15.72
N VAL A 24 -7.70 0.66 16.31
CA VAL A 24 -7.20 0.35 17.67
C VAL A 24 -6.03 -0.61 17.52
N PHE A 25 -4.91 -0.24 18.15
CA PHE A 25 -3.67 -1.02 18.15
C PHE A 25 -3.55 -1.81 19.43
N TYR A 26 -3.08 -3.04 19.33
CA TYR A 26 -2.78 -3.90 20.47
C TYR A 26 -1.36 -4.46 20.33
N THR A 27 -0.55 -4.30 21.38
CA THR A 27 0.88 -4.68 21.44
C THR A 27 1.15 -5.61 22.64
N GLY A 28 0.36 -6.67 22.80
CA GLY A 28 0.54 -7.65 23.87
C GLY A 28 1.69 -8.62 23.58
N GLN A 29 2.18 -9.31 24.64
CA GLN A 29 3.21 -10.35 24.50
C GLN A 29 2.71 -11.59 23.74
N ASP A 30 1.41 -11.73 23.57
CA ASP A 30 0.71 -12.78 22.84
C ASP A 30 0.61 -12.48 21.32
N VAL A 31 1.01 -11.28 20.87
CA VAL A 31 1.03 -10.94 19.43
C VAL A 31 2.19 -11.65 18.75
N ARG A 32 1.87 -12.55 17.83
CA ARG A 32 2.86 -13.28 17.04
C ARG A 32 3.35 -12.43 15.87
N LEU A 33 4.50 -12.79 15.34
CA LEU A 33 5.06 -12.13 14.16
C LEU A 33 4.11 -12.22 12.96
N GLU A 34 3.50 -13.37 12.75
CA GLU A 34 2.54 -13.59 11.65
C GLU A 34 1.33 -12.64 11.76
N ASP A 35 0.87 -12.33 12.97
CA ASP A 35 -0.25 -11.41 13.20
C ASP A 35 0.14 -9.97 12.82
N ASP A 36 1.40 -9.55 13.09
CA ASP A 36 1.93 -8.26 12.64
C ASP A 36 2.11 -8.22 11.12
N LEU A 37 2.56 -9.30 10.51
CA LEU A 37 2.73 -9.38 9.05
C LEU A 37 1.38 -9.40 8.33
N ALA A 38 0.36 -10.07 8.89
CA ALA A 38 -0.99 -10.20 8.32
C ALA A 38 -1.72 -8.85 8.14
N ARG A 39 -1.42 -7.86 8.98
CA ARG A 39 -2.03 -6.52 8.89
C ARG A 39 -1.39 -5.61 7.83
N ARG A 40 -0.32 -6.02 7.19
CA ARG A 40 0.41 -5.21 6.20
C ARG A 40 -0.35 -5.12 4.88
N ASP A 41 0.08 -4.19 4.03
CA ASP A 41 -0.57 -3.89 2.76
C ASP A 41 -0.29 -4.95 1.68
N LEU A 42 0.99 -5.19 1.38
CA LEU A 42 1.44 -6.06 0.31
C LEU A 42 2.29 -7.22 0.85
N THR A 43 2.20 -8.37 0.20
CA THR A 43 2.96 -9.58 0.54
C THR A 43 4.45 -9.33 0.57
N MET A 44 4.98 -8.56 -0.40
CA MET A 44 6.39 -8.17 -0.45
C MET A 44 6.86 -7.35 0.76
N ASN A 45 5.95 -6.73 1.49
CA ASN A 45 6.19 -5.99 2.73
C ASN A 45 5.86 -6.82 3.99
N ALA A 46 5.30 -8.03 3.82
CA ALA A 46 4.84 -8.91 4.89
C ALA A 46 5.78 -10.10 5.12
N MET A 47 7.06 -9.85 4.94
CA MET A 47 8.15 -10.79 5.21
C MET A 47 9.05 -10.26 6.32
N ALA A 48 9.75 -11.15 6.99
CA ALA A 48 10.74 -10.84 8.00
C ALA A 48 11.96 -11.79 7.89
N VAL A 49 13.04 -11.41 8.52
CA VAL A 49 14.21 -12.28 8.70
C VAL A 49 14.44 -12.45 10.20
N ASP A 50 14.61 -13.67 10.66
CA ASP A 50 14.90 -13.96 12.06
C ASP A 50 16.36 -13.67 12.43
N ALA A 51 16.69 -13.86 13.72
CA ALA A 51 18.05 -13.64 14.24
C ALA A 51 19.11 -14.60 13.64
N HIS A 52 18.69 -15.68 12.99
CA HIS A 52 19.54 -16.65 12.32
C HIS A 52 19.68 -16.40 10.82
N GLY A 53 19.05 -15.35 10.30
CA GLY A 53 19.03 -15.01 8.86
C GLY A 53 18.03 -15.82 8.05
N GLN A 54 17.09 -16.53 8.70
CA GLN A 54 16.06 -17.30 8.00
C GLN A 54 14.91 -16.41 7.59
N LEU A 55 14.45 -16.54 6.34
CA LEU A 55 13.30 -15.84 5.83
C LEU A 55 12.00 -16.41 6.43
N ILE A 56 11.18 -15.53 6.97
CA ILE A 56 9.81 -15.80 7.44
C ILE A 56 8.86 -15.12 6.46
N ASP A 57 8.19 -15.93 5.63
CA ASP A 57 7.32 -15.45 4.54
C ASP A 57 5.97 -16.21 4.54
N PRO A 58 5.09 -15.90 5.50
CA PRO A 58 3.83 -16.62 5.64
C PRO A 58 2.83 -16.34 4.52
N PHE A 59 3.04 -15.30 3.71
CA PHE A 59 2.11 -14.85 2.67
C PHE A 59 2.66 -14.99 1.24
N GLY A 60 3.83 -15.59 1.06
CA GLY A 60 4.41 -15.88 -0.25
C GLY A 60 4.99 -14.66 -0.97
N GLY A 61 5.34 -13.61 -0.23
CA GLY A 61 5.85 -12.35 -0.79
C GLY A 61 7.13 -12.50 -1.61
N TYR A 62 8.01 -13.45 -1.25
CA TYR A 62 9.20 -13.75 -2.03
C TYR A 62 8.85 -14.29 -3.43
N GLY A 63 7.86 -15.20 -3.51
CA GLY A 63 7.35 -15.71 -4.78
C GLY A 63 6.74 -14.62 -5.65
N ASP A 64 5.97 -13.70 -5.06
CA ASP A 64 5.38 -12.56 -5.76
C ASP A 64 6.45 -11.60 -6.30
N ILE A 65 7.52 -11.37 -5.54
CA ILE A 65 8.67 -10.56 -6.01
C ILE A 65 9.32 -11.19 -7.24
N LEU A 66 9.54 -12.50 -7.23
CA LEU A 66 10.13 -13.22 -8.38
C LEU A 66 9.24 -13.14 -9.62
N GLN A 67 7.92 -13.16 -9.43
CA GLN A 67 6.92 -13.01 -10.49
C GLN A 67 6.65 -11.56 -10.87
N LYS A 68 7.26 -10.58 -10.16
CA LYS A 68 7.04 -9.14 -10.32
C LYS A 68 5.57 -8.75 -10.15
N LEU A 69 4.91 -9.32 -9.14
CA LEU A 69 3.52 -9.04 -8.81
C LEU A 69 3.40 -8.25 -7.51
N LEU A 70 2.50 -7.28 -7.50
CA LEU A 70 2.04 -6.57 -6.31
C LEU A 70 0.76 -7.24 -5.83
N CYS A 71 0.88 -8.07 -4.78
CA CYS A 71 -0.22 -8.81 -4.18
C CYS A 71 -0.54 -8.23 -2.80
N HIS A 72 -1.83 -8.09 -2.48
CA HIS A 72 -2.28 -7.73 -1.12
C HIS A 72 -2.12 -8.93 -0.17
N VAL A 73 -1.95 -8.66 1.13
CA VAL A 73 -1.78 -9.73 2.13
C VAL A 73 -3.11 -10.44 2.42
N GLY A 74 -4.20 -9.69 2.56
CA GLY A 74 -5.50 -10.26 2.91
C GLY A 74 -6.64 -9.25 2.86
N GLU A 75 -7.81 -9.67 3.33
CA GLU A 75 -9.06 -8.86 3.30
C GLU A 75 -8.93 -7.52 4.02
N SER A 76 -8.07 -7.42 5.03
CA SER A 76 -7.78 -6.16 5.72
C SER A 76 -7.25 -5.06 4.78
N PHE A 77 -6.86 -5.40 3.54
CA PHE A 77 -6.43 -4.41 2.55
C PHE A 77 -7.46 -3.29 2.34
N VAL A 78 -8.76 -3.62 2.34
CA VAL A 78 -9.84 -2.64 2.13
C VAL A 78 -10.19 -1.83 3.39
N GLU A 79 -9.53 -2.07 4.51
CA GLU A 79 -9.80 -1.33 5.75
C GLU A 79 -9.13 0.07 5.79
N ASP A 80 -8.01 0.26 5.09
CA ASP A 80 -7.29 1.54 5.02
C ASP A 80 -7.14 2.00 3.56
N PRO A 81 -7.86 3.05 3.13
CA PRO A 81 -7.79 3.54 1.74
C PRO A 81 -6.39 4.05 1.33
N VAL A 82 -5.50 4.38 2.27
CA VAL A 82 -4.12 4.73 1.95
C VAL A 82 -3.38 3.56 1.30
N ARG A 83 -3.79 2.32 1.52
CA ARG A 83 -3.19 1.15 0.86
C ARG A 83 -3.34 1.18 -0.66
N LEU A 84 -4.43 1.80 -1.18
CA LEU A 84 -4.57 2.08 -2.62
C LEU A 84 -3.46 3.02 -3.12
N LEU A 85 -3.20 4.11 -2.39
CA LEU A 85 -2.14 5.06 -2.76
C LEU A 85 -0.76 4.43 -2.67
N ARG A 86 -0.52 3.61 -1.64
CA ARG A 86 0.73 2.87 -1.48
C ARG A 86 0.94 1.87 -2.61
N LEU A 87 -0.10 1.11 -3.00
CA LEU A 87 -0.05 0.20 -4.14
C LEU A 87 0.32 0.96 -5.43
N ALA A 88 -0.35 2.09 -5.70
CA ALA A 88 -0.07 2.94 -6.86
C ALA A 88 1.38 3.48 -6.85
N ARG A 89 1.88 3.89 -5.67
CA ARG A 89 3.27 4.32 -5.49
C ARG A 89 4.26 3.19 -5.74
N PHE A 90 3.95 1.95 -5.35
CA PHE A 90 4.82 0.80 -5.64
C PHE A 90 4.92 0.52 -7.14
N LEU A 91 3.84 0.72 -7.92
CA LEU A 91 3.90 0.69 -9.39
C LEU A 91 4.85 1.73 -9.97
N ALA A 92 4.86 2.95 -9.41
CA ALA A 92 5.81 3.98 -9.82
C ALA A 92 7.25 3.64 -9.44
N ARG A 93 7.44 3.01 -8.28
CA ARG A 93 8.77 2.65 -7.77
C ARG A 93 9.38 1.45 -8.50
N TYR A 94 8.56 0.48 -8.87
CA TYR A 94 8.96 -0.78 -9.52
C TYR A 94 8.22 -0.91 -10.86
N PRO A 95 8.70 -0.23 -11.92
CA PRO A 95 7.99 -0.18 -13.21
C PRO A 95 7.86 -1.54 -13.89
N GLU A 96 8.66 -2.53 -13.50
CA GLU A 96 8.59 -3.90 -13.99
C GLU A 96 7.52 -4.77 -13.29
N PHE A 97 6.86 -4.26 -12.23
CA PHE A 97 5.84 -4.98 -11.50
C PHE A 97 4.43 -4.67 -12.02
N GLU A 98 3.55 -5.66 -11.92
CA GLU A 98 2.12 -5.55 -12.23
C GLU A 98 1.27 -5.82 -11.00
N VAL A 99 0.05 -5.27 -10.98
CA VAL A 99 -0.90 -5.56 -9.91
C VAL A 99 -1.61 -6.86 -10.17
N ALA A 100 -1.56 -7.79 -9.21
CA ALA A 100 -2.29 -9.05 -9.28
C ALA A 100 -3.81 -8.82 -9.43
N GLY A 101 -4.48 -9.69 -10.20
CA GLY A 101 -5.89 -9.53 -10.53
C GLY A 101 -6.79 -9.34 -9.31
N GLN A 102 -6.63 -10.17 -8.29
CA GLN A 102 -7.40 -10.06 -7.05
C GLN A 102 -7.10 -8.76 -6.29
N THR A 103 -5.84 -8.31 -6.27
CA THR A 103 -5.46 -7.02 -5.65
C THR A 103 -6.13 -5.85 -6.35
N ARG A 104 -6.26 -5.91 -7.69
CA ARG A 104 -6.99 -4.90 -8.47
C ARG A 104 -8.49 -4.87 -8.10
N VAL A 105 -9.11 -6.02 -7.83
CA VAL A 105 -10.49 -6.10 -7.35
C VAL A 105 -10.65 -5.39 -6.00
N TYR A 106 -9.75 -5.65 -5.04
CA TYR A 106 -9.77 -4.97 -3.73
C TYR A 106 -9.50 -3.46 -3.86
N ALA A 107 -8.58 -3.06 -4.74
CA ALA A 107 -8.31 -1.66 -5.03
C ALA A 107 -9.55 -0.94 -5.59
N ARG A 108 -10.29 -1.58 -6.51
CA ARG A 108 -11.55 -1.08 -7.04
C ARG A 108 -12.60 -0.97 -5.96
N ALA A 109 -12.74 -1.97 -5.09
CA ALA A 109 -13.70 -1.97 -3.99
C ALA A 109 -13.51 -0.78 -3.03
N LEU A 110 -12.28 -0.33 -2.76
CA LEU A 110 -12.00 0.88 -1.97
C LEU A 110 -12.61 2.14 -2.60
N VAL A 111 -12.62 2.20 -3.93
CA VAL A 111 -13.21 3.32 -4.68
C VAL A 111 -14.73 3.22 -4.67
N ASP A 112 -15.26 2.06 -5.05
CA ASP A 112 -16.70 1.83 -5.20
C ASP A 112 -17.46 2.00 -3.87
N ASN A 113 -16.85 1.58 -2.75
CA ASN A 113 -17.42 1.72 -1.41
C ASN A 113 -17.24 3.13 -0.80
N GLY A 114 -16.57 4.05 -1.49
CA GLY A 114 -16.35 5.41 -1.02
C GLY A 114 -15.31 5.56 0.10
N GLU A 115 -14.51 4.54 0.37
CA GLU A 115 -13.45 4.61 1.40
C GLU A 115 -12.38 5.65 1.04
N VAL A 116 -12.12 5.87 -0.26
CA VAL A 116 -11.16 6.88 -0.74
C VAL A 116 -11.55 8.31 -0.37
N ASP A 117 -12.84 8.60 -0.15
CA ASP A 117 -13.33 9.92 0.25
C ASP A 117 -12.98 10.28 1.70
N ALA A 118 -12.60 9.27 2.51
CA ALA A 118 -12.13 9.46 3.88
C ALA A 118 -10.63 9.72 3.98
N LEU A 119 -9.93 9.80 2.84
CA LEU A 119 -8.50 10.11 2.83
C LEU A 119 -8.25 11.55 3.29
N VAL A 120 -7.28 11.71 4.21
CA VAL A 120 -6.84 13.04 4.64
C VAL A 120 -5.71 13.53 3.73
N ALA A 121 -5.76 14.83 3.39
CA ALA A 121 -4.85 15.44 2.41
C ALA A 121 -3.37 15.21 2.72
N GLU A 122 -2.97 15.21 3.99
CA GLU A 122 -1.58 14.98 4.39
C GLU A 122 -1.10 13.57 4.02
N ARG A 123 -1.92 12.53 4.24
CA ARG A 123 -1.57 11.14 3.87
C ARG A 123 -1.53 10.98 2.35
N VAL A 124 -2.46 11.64 1.62
CA VAL A 124 -2.42 11.68 0.15
C VAL A 124 -1.13 12.30 -0.33
N TRP A 125 -0.79 13.48 0.19
CA TRP A 125 0.43 14.19 -0.19
C TRP A 125 1.69 13.37 0.08
N GLN A 126 1.78 12.70 1.22
CA GLN A 126 2.95 11.86 1.55
C GLN A 126 3.19 10.75 0.52
N GLU A 127 2.13 10.08 0.06
CA GLU A 127 2.26 9.02 -0.94
C GLU A 127 2.47 9.59 -2.35
N PHE A 128 1.80 10.69 -2.72
CA PHE A 128 2.00 11.38 -4.00
C PHE A 128 3.42 11.91 -4.13
N HIS A 129 3.92 12.58 -3.10
CA HIS A 129 5.29 13.09 -3.08
C HIS A 129 6.33 11.97 -3.29
N LYS A 130 6.18 10.84 -2.59
CA LYS A 130 7.07 9.67 -2.78
C LYS A 130 6.91 9.06 -4.17
N GLY A 131 5.70 9.04 -4.72
CA GLY A 131 5.39 8.54 -6.04
C GLY A 131 6.02 9.40 -7.14
N LEU A 132 5.92 10.73 -7.04
CA LEU A 132 6.53 11.69 -7.96
C LEU A 132 8.06 11.59 -7.99
N LEU A 133 8.69 11.22 -6.88
CA LEU A 133 10.13 10.99 -6.78
C LEU A 133 10.56 9.56 -7.17
N SER A 134 9.63 8.74 -7.63
CA SER A 134 9.90 7.35 -8.03
C SER A 134 10.38 7.26 -9.49
N ARG A 135 10.72 6.04 -9.94
CA ARG A 135 11.32 5.78 -11.27
C ARG A 135 10.36 6.02 -12.45
N ALA A 136 9.07 5.80 -12.24
CA ALA A 136 8.03 5.93 -13.27
C ALA A 136 6.75 6.54 -12.67
N PRO A 137 6.76 7.84 -12.31
CA PRO A 137 5.66 8.49 -11.60
C PRO A 137 4.33 8.43 -12.37
N ALA A 138 4.35 8.50 -13.70
CA ALA A 138 3.17 8.36 -14.54
C ALA A 138 2.35 7.09 -14.23
N ARG A 139 3.00 5.97 -13.93
CA ARG A 139 2.32 4.70 -13.61
C ARG A 139 1.42 4.80 -12.38
N MET A 140 1.81 5.58 -11.36
CA MET A 140 0.97 5.83 -10.19
C MET A 140 -0.35 6.50 -10.57
N PHE A 141 -0.25 7.62 -11.30
CA PHE A 141 -1.41 8.42 -11.66
C PHE A 141 -2.29 7.71 -12.68
N HIS A 142 -1.68 7.04 -13.65
CA HIS A 142 -2.39 6.21 -14.63
C HIS A 142 -3.22 5.12 -13.94
N PHE A 143 -2.65 4.38 -12.98
CA PHE A 143 -3.36 3.36 -12.22
C PHE A 143 -4.54 3.92 -11.41
N LEU A 144 -4.34 5.06 -10.73
CA LEU A 144 -5.40 5.73 -9.97
C LEU A 144 -6.52 6.25 -10.88
N ALA A 145 -6.17 6.77 -12.07
CA ALA A 145 -7.14 7.22 -13.06
C ALA A 145 -7.96 6.05 -13.64
N GLN A 146 -7.32 4.93 -13.98
CA GLN A 146 -8.02 3.70 -14.42
C GLN A 146 -9.06 3.20 -13.41
N LEU A 147 -8.81 3.40 -12.13
CA LEU A 147 -9.74 3.06 -11.05
C LEU A 147 -10.75 4.17 -10.75
N GLN A 148 -10.71 5.30 -11.46
CA GLN A 148 -11.53 6.49 -11.16
C GLN A 148 -11.32 6.99 -9.71
N ALA A 149 -10.16 6.69 -9.14
CA ALA A 149 -9.78 7.12 -7.80
C ALA A 149 -9.20 8.53 -7.81
N LEU A 150 -8.45 8.89 -8.89
CA LEU A 150 -7.70 10.14 -8.95
C LEU A 150 -8.62 11.36 -8.88
N GLU A 151 -9.70 11.38 -9.64
CA GLU A 151 -10.69 12.45 -9.67
C GLU A 151 -11.43 12.63 -8.32
N ARG A 152 -11.56 11.56 -7.54
CA ARG A 152 -12.15 11.61 -6.19
C ARG A 152 -11.16 12.11 -5.15
N ILE A 153 -9.89 11.72 -5.27
CA ILE A 153 -8.82 12.06 -4.32
C ILE A 153 -8.31 13.47 -4.56
N CYS A 154 -8.18 13.86 -5.84
CA CYS A 154 -7.65 15.15 -6.26
C CYS A 154 -8.42 15.67 -7.49
N PRO A 155 -9.65 16.19 -7.30
CA PRO A 155 -10.52 16.61 -8.41
C PRO A 155 -9.96 17.78 -9.23
N GLN A 156 -8.96 18.49 -8.73
CA GLN A 156 -8.28 19.57 -9.46
C GLN A 156 -7.22 19.06 -10.43
N LEU A 157 -6.80 17.80 -10.29
CA LEU A 157 -5.78 17.20 -11.16
C LEU A 157 -6.47 16.53 -12.35
N VAL A 158 -6.32 17.13 -13.53
CA VAL A 158 -6.73 16.53 -14.79
C VAL A 158 -5.62 15.60 -15.26
N TRP A 159 -5.93 14.32 -15.42
CA TRP A 159 -5.02 13.31 -15.95
C TRP A 159 -5.33 13.05 -17.41
N ASP A 160 -4.53 13.61 -18.28
CA ASP A 160 -4.62 13.50 -19.75
C ASP A 160 -3.27 13.06 -20.36
N GLU A 161 -3.22 12.94 -21.68
CA GLU A 161 -2.01 12.54 -22.39
C GLU A 161 -0.84 13.51 -22.15
N VAL A 162 -1.12 14.79 -21.96
CA VAL A 162 -0.08 15.81 -21.69
C VAL A 162 0.53 15.61 -20.31
N ALA A 163 -0.33 15.40 -19.30
CA ALA A 163 0.12 15.12 -17.94
C ALA A 163 0.91 13.80 -17.87
N GLU A 164 0.45 12.77 -18.58
CA GLU A 164 1.13 11.47 -18.64
C GLU A 164 2.52 11.59 -19.29
N GLN A 165 2.63 12.29 -20.42
CA GLN A 165 3.91 12.53 -21.11
C GLN A 165 4.89 13.37 -20.26
N ALA A 166 4.38 14.33 -19.49
CA ALA A 166 5.22 15.17 -18.63
C ALA A 166 5.84 14.39 -17.45
N LEU A 167 5.26 13.23 -17.08
CA LEU A 167 5.73 12.38 -15.97
C LEU A 167 6.33 11.04 -16.44
N ALA A 168 6.42 10.81 -17.74
CA ALA A 168 6.94 9.57 -18.34
C ALA A 168 8.48 9.41 -18.21
#